data_2ecbdbc39d788bc6f437b753b70e1253
#
_entry.id   2ecbdbc39d788bc6f437b753b70e1253
#
_cell.length_a   1.000
_cell.length_b   1.000
_cell.length_c   1.000
_cell.angle_alpha   90.00
_cell.angle_beta   90.00
_cell.angle_gamma   90.00
#
_symmetry.space_group_name_H-M   'P 1'
#
loop_
_entity.id
_entity.type
_entity.pdbx_description
1 polymer ?
#
loop_
_entity_poly.entity_id
_entity_poly.type
_entity_poly.pdbx_seq_one_letter_code
_entity_poly.pdbx_strand_id
1 'polypeptide(L)'
;MEFKLHAPYEPTGDQPQAIEKLVKGFKEGNQFETLLGVTGSGKTFTMANVIQALNKPTLIISHNKTLAGQLYGEMKEFFPENAVEYFVSYYDYYQPEAYVPQSDTYIAKDSAVNDEIDKLRLSATAALAERKDVIIVASVSCIYGIGSPDDYMNMMVSLRPGMEIDRDDVIKGLIDMQYTRNEMDFKRGTFRVHGDVLEIFPANNTDTAIRVEFFGDEIDRITEVDVLTGEIKCILKHAAVFPASHYVVPQEKMNAACDRIEAELEERVRYFKGEDKLLEAQRIAERTNFDIEMMKETGFCSGIENYSRHLAGRAEGEMPETLMDYFPDDFLIIVDESHITIPQVRGMYACLLYTSPS
;
A
#
# COMPACT_ATOMS: atom_id res chain seq x y z
N MET A 1 7.71 20.66 -4.32
CA MET A 1 6.43 20.79 -5.03
C MET A 1 5.45 21.42 -4.06
N GLU A 2 4.56 22.27 -4.53
CA GLU A 2 3.58 22.98 -3.68
C GLU A 2 2.18 22.52 -4.06
N PHE A 3 1.28 22.50 -3.07
CA PHE A 3 -0.13 22.25 -3.35
C PHE A 3 -0.77 23.44 -4.06
N LYS A 4 -1.51 23.16 -5.13
CA LYS A 4 -2.23 24.15 -5.93
C LYS A 4 -3.71 23.81 -5.94
N LEU A 5 -4.47 24.58 -5.15
CA LEU A 5 -5.91 24.44 -5.06
C LEU A 5 -6.58 25.08 -6.28
N HIS A 6 -7.40 24.32 -6.96
CA HIS A 6 -8.27 24.75 -8.05
C HIS A 6 -9.73 24.65 -7.59
N ALA A 7 -10.40 25.78 -7.51
CA ALA A 7 -11.83 25.82 -7.19
C ALA A 7 -12.51 26.95 -7.97
N PRO A 8 -13.76 26.74 -8.44
CA PRO A 8 -14.51 27.79 -9.17
C PRO A 8 -15.13 28.83 -8.22
N TYR A 9 -14.89 28.73 -6.92
CA TYR A 9 -15.44 29.60 -5.88
C TYR A 9 -14.41 29.90 -4.80
N GLU A 10 -14.64 31.00 -4.08
CA GLU A 10 -13.84 31.44 -2.94
C GLU A 10 -14.47 31.01 -1.62
N PRO A 11 -13.71 30.91 -0.51
CA PRO A 11 -14.26 30.65 0.81
C PRO A 11 -15.26 31.73 1.25
N THR A 12 -16.44 31.30 1.72
CA THR A 12 -17.53 32.22 2.11
C THR A 12 -18.05 31.93 3.53
N GLY A 13 -18.83 32.85 4.08
CA GLY A 13 -19.42 32.72 5.40
C GLY A 13 -18.34 32.63 6.49
N ASP A 14 -18.38 31.56 7.29
CA ASP A 14 -17.43 31.33 8.36
C ASP A 14 -16.14 30.62 7.94
N GLN A 15 -16.07 30.16 6.67
CA GLN A 15 -14.92 29.40 6.15
C GLN A 15 -13.60 30.19 6.22
N PRO A 16 -13.51 31.48 5.79
CA PRO A 16 -12.26 32.23 5.87
C PRO A 16 -11.70 32.29 7.29
N GLN A 17 -12.57 32.57 8.27
CA GLN A 17 -12.18 32.62 9.68
C GLN A 17 -11.74 31.26 10.21
N ALA A 18 -12.41 30.17 9.83
CA ALA A 18 -12.05 28.81 10.21
C ALA A 18 -10.69 28.42 9.65
N ILE A 19 -10.44 28.69 8.36
CA ILE A 19 -9.15 28.41 7.71
C ILE A 19 -8.03 29.17 8.40
N GLU A 20 -8.21 30.48 8.64
CA GLU A 20 -7.20 31.32 9.31
C GLU A 20 -6.86 30.78 10.71
N LYS A 21 -7.86 30.42 11.51
CA LYS A 21 -7.66 29.89 12.87
C LYS A 21 -6.94 28.56 12.88
N LEU A 22 -7.34 27.61 12.02
CA LEU A 22 -6.72 26.30 11.90
C LEU A 22 -5.26 26.41 11.47
N VAL A 23 -4.99 27.18 10.40
CA VAL A 23 -3.63 27.40 9.90
C VAL A 23 -2.74 28.07 10.94
N LYS A 24 -3.28 29.06 11.64
CA LYS A 24 -2.57 29.77 12.70
C LYS A 24 -2.25 28.83 13.88
N GLY A 25 -3.23 28.05 14.34
CA GLY A 25 -3.04 27.10 15.43
C GLY A 25 -1.94 26.08 15.14
N PHE A 26 -1.93 25.46 13.95
CA PHE A 26 -0.86 24.54 13.55
C PHE A 26 0.51 25.22 13.45
N LYS A 27 0.58 26.48 12.93
CA LYS A 27 1.83 27.23 12.87
C LYS A 27 2.34 27.66 14.24
N GLU A 28 1.47 27.81 15.21
CA GLU A 28 1.81 28.09 16.63
C GLU A 28 2.19 26.82 17.42
N GLY A 29 2.08 25.64 16.80
CA GLY A 29 2.51 24.35 17.37
C GLY A 29 1.39 23.54 18.04
N ASN A 30 0.12 23.88 17.80
CA ASN A 30 -0.99 23.04 18.25
C ASN A 30 -0.93 21.68 17.55
N GLN A 31 -0.95 20.60 18.33
CA GLN A 31 -0.95 19.24 17.78
C GLN A 31 -2.34 18.81 17.29
N PHE A 32 -3.39 19.32 17.88
CA PHE A 32 -4.77 18.93 17.58
C PHE A 32 -5.65 20.16 17.40
N GLU A 33 -6.41 20.16 16.31
CA GLU A 33 -7.41 21.16 15.99
C GLU A 33 -8.72 20.46 15.64
N THR A 34 -9.86 21.08 15.95
CA THR A 34 -11.17 20.51 15.63
C THR A 34 -11.99 21.51 14.82
N LEU A 35 -12.37 21.10 13.59
CA LEU A 35 -13.33 21.83 12.77
C LEU A 35 -14.74 21.24 13.02
N LEU A 36 -15.61 22.04 13.63
CA LEU A 36 -17.01 21.68 13.85
C LEU A 36 -17.89 22.39 12.82
N GLY A 37 -18.61 21.61 12.04
CA GLY A 37 -19.54 22.15 11.01
C GLY A 37 -20.64 21.16 10.69
N VAL A 38 -21.83 21.67 10.37
CA VAL A 38 -22.94 20.86 9.93
C VAL A 38 -22.69 20.26 8.53
N THR A 39 -23.47 19.25 8.17
CA THR A 39 -23.44 18.70 6.81
C THR A 39 -23.76 19.79 5.78
N GLY A 40 -22.97 19.84 4.69
CA GLY A 40 -23.14 20.87 3.65
C GLY A 40 -22.51 22.24 3.97
N SER A 41 -21.79 22.40 5.09
CA SER A 41 -21.09 23.66 5.44
C SER A 41 -19.78 23.87 4.67
N GLY A 42 -19.43 22.96 3.74
CA GLY A 42 -18.19 23.04 2.96
C GLY A 42 -16.93 22.66 3.75
N LYS A 43 -17.02 21.71 4.69
CA LYS A 43 -15.87 21.21 5.45
C LYS A 43 -14.73 20.72 4.54
N THR A 44 -15.06 19.99 3.46
CA THR A 44 -14.07 19.48 2.50
C THR A 44 -13.30 20.60 1.84
N PHE A 45 -13.98 21.67 1.42
CA PHE A 45 -13.32 22.84 0.85
C PHE A 45 -12.47 23.62 1.88
N THR A 46 -12.92 23.69 3.12
CA THR A 46 -12.12 24.25 4.23
C THR A 46 -10.85 23.44 4.45
N MET A 47 -10.94 22.09 4.47
CA MET A 47 -9.78 21.20 4.56
C MET A 47 -8.81 21.41 3.41
N ALA A 48 -9.29 21.50 2.18
CA ALA A 48 -8.45 21.73 1.00
C ALA A 48 -7.64 23.04 1.10
N ASN A 49 -8.28 24.14 1.58
CA ASN A 49 -7.59 25.40 1.82
C ASN A 49 -6.53 25.30 2.93
N VAL A 50 -6.79 24.53 3.99
CA VAL A 50 -5.82 24.28 5.07
C VAL A 50 -4.63 23.48 4.55
N ILE A 51 -4.86 22.42 3.74
CA ILE A 51 -3.80 21.62 3.09
C ILE A 51 -2.89 22.49 2.26
N GLN A 52 -3.46 23.33 1.38
CA GLN A 52 -2.68 24.27 0.57
C GLN A 52 -1.87 25.23 1.44
N ALA A 53 -2.46 25.81 2.48
CA ALA A 53 -1.80 26.82 3.33
C ALA A 53 -0.68 26.25 4.22
N LEU A 54 -0.79 25.00 4.64
CA LEU A 54 0.24 24.30 5.43
C LEU A 54 1.31 23.65 4.53
N ASN A 55 0.95 23.26 3.32
CA ASN A 55 1.85 22.66 2.33
C ASN A 55 2.59 21.42 2.84
N LYS A 56 1.88 20.53 3.52
CA LYS A 56 2.42 19.28 4.09
C LYS A 56 1.77 18.06 3.43
N PRO A 57 2.50 16.95 3.26
CA PRO A 57 1.87 15.68 2.89
C PRO A 57 0.71 15.40 3.83
N THR A 58 -0.41 14.92 3.30
CA THR A 58 -1.65 14.84 4.07
C THR A 58 -2.28 13.46 3.96
N LEU A 59 -2.64 12.89 5.12
CA LEU A 59 -3.46 11.68 5.23
C LEU A 59 -4.87 12.07 5.68
N ILE A 60 -5.88 11.76 4.89
CA ILE A 60 -7.30 11.94 5.22
C ILE A 60 -7.89 10.56 5.55
N ILE A 61 -8.39 10.38 6.76
CA ILE A 61 -8.96 9.09 7.22
C ILE A 61 -10.47 9.23 7.30
N SER A 62 -11.19 8.34 6.61
CA SER A 62 -12.66 8.22 6.67
C SER A 62 -13.07 6.86 7.21
N HIS A 63 -14.21 6.78 7.90
CA HIS A 63 -14.67 5.59 8.59
C HIS A 63 -15.22 4.50 7.64
N ASN A 64 -15.48 4.79 6.39
CA ASN A 64 -15.90 3.80 5.41
C ASN A 64 -15.38 4.06 3.99
N LYS A 65 -15.40 3.00 3.15
CA LYS A 65 -14.88 3.00 1.77
C LYS A 65 -15.63 3.98 0.86
N THR A 66 -16.95 4.13 1.03
CA THR A 66 -17.78 4.99 0.17
C THR A 66 -17.49 6.47 0.38
N LEU A 67 -17.41 6.91 1.65
CA LEU A 67 -17.05 8.30 1.97
C LEU A 67 -15.60 8.61 1.61
N ALA A 68 -14.69 7.66 1.82
CA ALA A 68 -13.32 7.81 1.35
C ALA A 68 -13.27 8.01 -0.17
N GLY A 69 -14.08 7.26 -0.94
CA GLY A 69 -14.18 7.43 -2.40
C GLY A 69 -14.73 8.80 -2.81
N GLN A 70 -15.73 9.31 -2.11
CA GLN A 70 -16.26 10.66 -2.34
C GLN A 70 -15.19 11.73 -2.06
N LEU A 71 -14.53 11.68 -0.91
CA LEU A 71 -13.47 12.62 -0.54
C LEU A 71 -12.29 12.56 -1.53
N TYR A 72 -11.93 11.38 -1.98
CA TYR A 72 -10.90 11.20 -3.00
C TYR A 72 -11.27 11.91 -4.31
N GLY A 73 -12.52 11.75 -4.79
CA GLY A 73 -13.02 12.46 -5.97
C GLY A 73 -12.97 13.98 -5.80
N GLU A 74 -13.49 14.51 -4.68
CA GLU A 74 -13.46 15.94 -4.37
C GLU A 74 -12.01 16.49 -4.28
N MET A 75 -11.09 15.76 -3.64
CA MET A 75 -9.68 16.18 -3.54
C MET A 75 -8.97 16.15 -4.90
N LYS A 76 -9.28 15.20 -5.78
CA LYS A 76 -8.76 15.19 -7.17
C LYS A 76 -9.22 16.39 -7.98
N GLU A 77 -10.46 16.82 -7.79
CA GLU A 77 -10.98 18.03 -8.44
C GLU A 77 -10.29 19.29 -7.89
N PHE A 78 -10.03 19.34 -6.58
CA PHE A 78 -9.35 20.48 -5.95
C PHE A 78 -7.84 20.53 -6.25
N PHE A 79 -7.18 19.40 -6.43
CA PHE A 79 -5.74 19.30 -6.61
C PHE A 79 -5.35 18.49 -7.85
N PRO A 80 -5.75 18.93 -9.06
CA PRO A 80 -5.51 18.17 -10.30
C PRO A 80 -4.04 18.06 -10.70
N GLU A 81 -3.15 18.93 -10.19
CA GLU A 81 -1.70 18.92 -10.48
C GLU A 81 -0.89 18.17 -9.41
N ASN A 82 -1.51 17.82 -8.27
CA ASN A 82 -0.84 17.17 -7.14
C ASN A 82 -1.17 15.68 -7.10
N ALA A 83 -0.38 14.93 -6.35
CA ALA A 83 -0.64 13.50 -6.17
C ALA A 83 -1.79 13.30 -5.16
N VAL A 84 -2.96 12.98 -5.65
CA VAL A 84 -4.11 12.58 -4.81
C VAL A 84 -4.32 11.08 -4.99
N GLU A 85 -4.14 10.34 -3.91
CA GLU A 85 -4.09 8.88 -3.90
C GLU A 85 -5.20 8.29 -3.02
N TYR A 86 -5.52 7.01 -3.28
CA TYR A 86 -6.62 6.30 -2.61
C TYR A 86 -6.12 5.03 -1.94
N PHE A 87 -6.37 4.89 -0.63
CA PHE A 87 -5.87 3.77 0.14
C PHE A 87 -6.98 3.15 1.02
N VAL A 88 -7.65 2.13 0.49
CA VAL A 88 -8.73 1.43 1.20
C VAL A 88 -8.49 -0.09 1.15
N SER A 89 -9.32 -0.88 1.82
CA SER A 89 -9.24 -2.33 1.74
C SER A 89 -9.43 -2.79 0.29
N TYR A 90 -8.49 -3.63 -0.19
CA TYR A 90 -8.54 -4.20 -1.53
C TYR A 90 -9.41 -5.47 -1.62
N TYR A 91 -9.94 -5.97 -0.50
CA TYR A 91 -10.88 -7.07 -0.52
C TYR A 91 -12.28 -6.60 -0.92
N ASP A 92 -12.83 -7.16 -1.99
CA ASP A 92 -14.24 -7.01 -2.35
C ASP A 92 -15.10 -8.01 -1.61
N TYR A 93 -14.53 -9.18 -1.32
CA TYR A 93 -15.16 -10.25 -0.57
C TYR A 93 -14.12 -10.93 0.33
N TYR A 94 -14.50 -11.18 1.56
CA TYR A 94 -13.69 -11.91 2.52
C TYR A 94 -14.57 -12.82 3.36
N GLN A 95 -14.40 -14.14 3.21
CA GLN A 95 -15.03 -15.14 4.05
C GLN A 95 -13.95 -15.81 4.89
N PRO A 96 -14.00 -15.65 6.23
CA PRO A 96 -13.08 -16.36 7.09
C PRO A 96 -13.35 -17.86 7.05
N GLU A 97 -12.32 -18.61 7.36
CA GLU A 97 -12.43 -20.05 7.59
C GLU A 97 -13.39 -20.34 8.76
N ALA A 98 -14.28 -21.29 8.58
CA ALA A 98 -15.23 -21.71 9.60
C ALA A 98 -15.49 -23.22 9.55
N TYR A 99 -15.68 -23.83 10.72
CA TYR A 99 -16.10 -25.21 10.85
C TYR A 99 -17.45 -25.26 11.57
N VAL A 100 -18.43 -25.98 10.96
CA VAL A 100 -19.76 -26.14 11.50
C VAL A 100 -19.87 -27.60 12.04
N PRO A 101 -19.70 -27.84 13.35
CA PRO A 101 -19.66 -29.21 13.92
C PRO A 101 -20.93 -29.98 13.70
N GLN A 102 -22.09 -29.30 13.63
CA GLN A 102 -23.42 -29.97 13.51
C GLN A 102 -23.59 -30.67 12.17
N SER A 103 -22.98 -30.18 11.10
CA SER A 103 -23.07 -30.71 9.73
C SER A 103 -21.74 -31.30 9.24
N ASP A 104 -20.71 -31.33 10.11
CA ASP A 104 -19.34 -31.73 9.75
C ASP A 104 -18.87 -31.01 8.47
N THR A 105 -19.23 -29.71 8.36
CA THR A 105 -18.95 -28.90 7.18
C THR A 105 -17.81 -27.95 7.49
N TYR A 106 -16.74 -28.06 6.71
CA TYR A 106 -15.64 -27.12 6.69
C TYR A 106 -15.82 -26.11 5.57
N ILE A 107 -15.83 -24.83 5.92
CA ILE A 107 -15.88 -23.71 4.99
C ILE A 107 -14.47 -23.17 4.89
N ALA A 108 -13.86 -23.32 3.73
CA ALA A 108 -12.51 -22.76 3.48
C ALA A 108 -12.54 -21.24 3.45
N LYS A 109 -11.42 -20.61 3.82
CA LYS A 109 -11.22 -19.18 3.61
C LYS A 109 -11.36 -18.87 2.12
N ASP A 110 -12.19 -17.86 1.79
CA ASP A 110 -12.34 -17.36 0.43
C ASP A 110 -12.20 -15.84 0.44
N SER A 111 -11.49 -15.29 -0.54
CA SER A 111 -11.28 -13.85 -0.66
C SER A 111 -11.05 -13.44 -2.11
N ALA A 112 -11.68 -12.35 -2.52
CA ALA A 112 -11.46 -11.76 -3.83
C ALA A 112 -10.77 -10.40 -3.66
N VAL A 113 -9.60 -10.25 -4.29
CA VAL A 113 -8.82 -9.01 -4.33
C VAL A 113 -9.27 -8.19 -5.52
N ASN A 114 -9.49 -6.90 -5.30
CA ASN A 114 -9.79 -5.94 -6.34
C ASN A 114 -8.47 -5.36 -6.89
N ASP A 115 -8.12 -5.74 -8.12
CA ASP A 115 -6.90 -5.33 -8.79
C ASP A 115 -6.75 -3.80 -8.93
N GLU A 116 -7.85 -3.08 -9.17
CA GLU A 116 -7.81 -1.62 -9.28
C GLU A 116 -7.47 -0.95 -7.95
N ILE A 117 -8.04 -1.46 -6.85
CA ILE A 117 -7.75 -0.92 -5.52
C ILE A 117 -6.32 -1.28 -5.09
N ASP A 118 -5.87 -2.49 -5.41
CA ASP A 118 -4.49 -2.90 -5.14
C ASP A 118 -3.48 -1.98 -5.86
N LYS A 119 -3.71 -1.69 -7.14
CA LYS A 119 -2.94 -0.71 -7.91
C LYS A 119 -2.92 0.67 -7.22
N LEU A 120 -4.08 1.19 -6.80
CA LEU A 120 -4.16 2.49 -6.14
C LEU A 120 -3.41 2.51 -4.80
N ARG A 121 -3.38 1.41 -4.08
CA ARG A 121 -2.59 1.29 -2.84
C ARG A 121 -1.09 1.34 -3.12
N LEU A 122 -0.62 0.63 -4.15
CA LEU A 122 0.78 0.68 -4.58
C LEU A 122 1.15 2.06 -5.12
N SER A 123 0.23 2.74 -5.84
CA SER A 123 0.41 4.12 -6.27
C SER A 123 0.60 5.07 -5.09
N ALA A 124 -0.19 4.91 -4.02
CA ALA A 124 -0.10 5.75 -2.84
C ALA A 124 1.26 5.68 -2.14
N THR A 125 1.81 4.48 -1.95
CA THR A 125 3.13 4.31 -1.33
C THR A 125 4.27 4.76 -2.25
N ALA A 126 4.18 4.52 -3.56
CA ALA A 126 5.13 5.03 -4.54
C ALA A 126 5.12 6.56 -4.59
N ALA A 127 3.95 7.19 -4.55
CA ALA A 127 3.83 8.66 -4.54
C ALA A 127 4.49 9.28 -3.30
N LEU A 128 4.35 8.68 -2.11
CA LEU A 128 5.02 9.14 -0.90
C LEU A 128 6.55 9.06 -1.00
N ALA A 129 7.06 8.07 -1.72
CA ALA A 129 8.49 7.90 -1.95
C ALA A 129 9.07 8.95 -2.93
N GLU A 130 8.29 9.36 -3.93
CA GLU A 130 8.77 10.22 -5.03
C GLU A 130 8.41 11.70 -4.86
N ARG A 131 7.32 12.01 -4.12
CA ARG A 131 6.72 13.35 -4.08
C ARG A 131 6.53 13.83 -2.64
N LYS A 132 6.44 15.16 -2.49
CA LYS A 132 6.13 15.81 -1.21
C LYS A 132 4.74 16.44 -1.19
N ASP A 133 4.10 16.56 -2.34
CA ASP A 133 2.78 17.15 -2.52
C ASP A 133 1.72 16.03 -2.68
N VAL A 134 1.64 15.15 -1.68
CA VAL A 134 0.80 13.95 -1.68
C VAL A 134 -0.35 14.10 -0.72
N ILE A 135 -1.56 13.81 -1.18
CA ILE A 135 -2.76 13.66 -0.37
C ILE A 135 -3.22 12.21 -0.51
N ILE A 136 -3.26 11.46 0.58
CA ILE A 136 -3.84 10.12 0.59
C ILE A 136 -5.18 10.14 1.29
N VAL A 137 -6.23 9.72 0.61
CA VAL A 137 -7.54 9.49 1.21
C VAL A 137 -7.67 8.01 1.52
N ALA A 138 -7.77 7.68 2.80
CA ALA A 138 -7.78 6.32 3.28
C ALA A 138 -9.03 5.98 4.09
N SER A 139 -9.40 4.70 4.10
CA SER A 139 -10.28 4.16 5.14
C SER A 139 -9.45 3.75 6.36
N VAL A 140 -10.10 3.24 7.39
CA VAL A 140 -9.42 2.67 8.57
C VAL A 140 -8.44 1.54 8.24
N SER A 141 -8.44 1.03 7.00
CA SER A 141 -7.45 0.06 6.53
C SER A 141 -6.00 0.57 6.59
N CYS A 142 -5.78 1.87 6.69
CA CYS A 142 -4.45 2.48 6.83
C CYS A 142 -3.74 2.16 8.16
N ILE A 143 -4.46 1.65 9.17
CA ILE A 143 -3.88 1.26 10.46
C ILE A 143 -3.42 -0.20 10.50
N TYR A 144 -3.69 -0.98 9.46
CA TYR A 144 -3.19 -2.37 9.35
C TYR A 144 -1.76 -2.38 8.83
N GLY A 145 -1.00 -3.39 9.26
CA GLY A 145 0.36 -3.58 8.78
C GLY A 145 0.43 -3.84 7.28
N ILE A 146 1.33 -3.15 6.59
CA ILE A 146 1.52 -3.26 5.13
C ILE A 146 2.96 -3.60 4.73
N GLY A 147 3.81 -3.95 5.68
CA GLY A 147 5.22 -4.22 5.46
C GLY A 147 6.12 -3.01 5.73
N SER A 148 7.42 -3.26 5.77
CA SER A 148 8.41 -2.26 6.13
C SER A 148 8.62 -1.23 5.01
N PRO A 149 8.49 0.09 5.30
CA PRO A 149 8.88 1.13 4.35
C PRO A 149 10.33 1.00 3.90
N ASP A 150 11.24 0.66 4.80
CA ASP A 150 12.66 0.49 4.50
C ASP A 150 12.89 -0.66 3.52
N ASP A 151 12.27 -1.81 3.73
CA ASP A 151 12.39 -2.94 2.80
C ASP A 151 11.78 -2.59 1.44
N TYR A 152 10.63 -1.96 1.41
CA TYR A 152 9.97 -1.51 0.18
C TYR A 152 10.84 -0.55 -0.62
N MET A 153 11.48 0.42 0.05
CA MET A 153 12.37 1.39 -0.59
C MET A 153 13.71 0.79 -1.02
N ASN A 154 14.30 -0.09 -0.20
CA ASN A 154 15.58 -0.72 -0.50
C ASN A 154 15.51 -1.70 -1.67
N MET A 155 14.34 -2.27 -1.93
CA MET A 155 14.13 -3.17 -3.08
C MET A 155 13.81 -2.43 -4.37
N MET A 156 13.53 -1.12 -4.34
CA MET A 156 13.27 -0.31 -5.53
C MET A 156 14.43 -0.37 -6.51
N VAL A 157 14.14 -0.62 -7.80
CA VAL A 157 15.13 -0.55 -8.88
C VAL A 157 15.13 0.85 -9.49
N SER A 158 16.28 1.52 -9.39
CA SER A 158 16.50 2.88 -9.90
C SER A 158 17.38 2.82 -11.16
N LEU A 159 16.86 3.27 -12.30
CA LEU A 159 17.51 3.18 -13.61
C LEU A 159 17.73 4.59 -14.19
N ARG A 160 18.90 4.79 -14.81
CA ARG A 160 19.25 6.05 -15.50
C ARG A 160 19.98 5.77 -16.80
N PRO A 161 19.77 6.56 -17.86
CA PRO A 161 20.62 6.48 -19.06
C PRO A 161 22.10 6.71 -18.73
N GLY A 162 23.00 5.95 -19.33
CA GLY A 162 24.42 5.94 -19.05
C GLY A 162 24.85 5.13 -17.80
N MET A 163 23.92 4.42 -17.16
CA MET A 163 24.22 3.55 -16.04
C MET A 163 24.82 2.23 -16.55
N GLU A 164 26.00 1.87 -16.04
CA GLU A 164 26.62 0.56 -16.29
C GLU A 164 25.97 -0.47 -15.38
N ILE A 165 25.14 -1.34 -15.94
CA ILE A 165 24.44 -2.43 -15.24
C ILE A 165 24.05 -3.52 -16.25
N ASP A 166 24.30 -4.79 -15.91
CA ASP A 166 23.87 -5.91 -16.70
C ASP A 166 22.32 -5.99 -16.71
N ARG A 167 21.75 -6.22 -17.89
CA ARG A 167 20.31 -6.42 -18.06
C ARG A 167 19.79 -7.54 -17.16
N ASP A 168 20.53 -8.63 -17.02
CA ASP A 168 20.12 -9.80 -16.23
C ASP A 168 20.11 -9.48 -14.72
N ASP A 169 20.95 -8.55 -14.24
CA ASP A 169 20.88 -8.05 -12.87
C ASP A 169 19.61 -7.21 -12.63
N VAL A 170 19.21 -6.40 -13.61
CA VAL A 170 17.93 -5.68 -13.54
C VAL A 170 16.74 -6.66 -13.51
N ILE A 171 16.78 -7.68 -14.37
CA ILE A 171 15.73 -8.73 -14.41
C ILE A 171 15.66 -9.46 -13.06
N LYS A 172 16.79 -9.81 -12.46
CA LYS A 172 16.83 -10.44 -11.15
C LYS A 172 16.19 -9.53 -10.09
N GLY A 173 16.55 -8.24 -10.07
CA GLY A 173 15.93 -7.27 -9.18
C GLY A 173 14.40 -7.19 -9.35
N LEU A 174 13.90 -7.24 -10.59
CA LEU A 174 12.45 -7.28 -10.87
C LEU A 174 11.79 -8.55 -10.31
N ILE A 175 12.42 -9.71 -10.47
CA ILE A 175 11.91 -10.98 -9.94
C ILE A 175 11.88 -10.93 -8.40
N ASP A 176 12.94 -10.42 -7.78
CA ASP A 176 13.02 -10.25 -6.33
C ASP A 176 11.91 -9.31 -5.79
N MET A 177 11.49 -8.34 -6.62
CA MET A 177 10.35 -7.43 -6.34
C MET A 177 8.97 -8.00 -6.71
N GLN A 178 8.86 -9.30 -7.02
CA GLN A 178 7.61 -9.98 -7.38
C GLN A 178 7.03 -9.61 -8.76
N TYR A 179 7.85 -9.07 -9.67
CA TYR A 179 7.47 -8.97 -11.08
C TYR A 179 7.60 -10.31 -11.76
N THR A 180 6.65 -10.62 -12.64
CA THR A 180 6.68 -11.86 -13.43
C THR A 180 7.01 -11.59 -14.88
N ARG A 181 7.85 -12.44 -15.48
CA ARG A 181 8.10 -12.37 -16.92
C ARG A 181 6.90 -12.89 -17.69
N ASN A 182 6.35 -12.08 -18.58
CA ASN A 182 5.23 -12.48 -19.42
C ASN A 182 5.30 -11.77 -20.79
N GLU A 183 5.55 -12.56 -21.83
CA GLU A 183 5.67 -12.04 -23.20
C GLU A 183 4.29 -11.88 -23.88
N MET A 184 3.28 -12.64 -23.45
CA MET A 184 1.98 -12.72 -24.11
C MET A 184 0.92 -11.82 -23.46
N ASP A 185 0.87 -11.81 -22.13
CA ASP A 185 -0.09 -11.03 -21.33
C ASP A 185 0.66 -9.96 -20.56
N PHE A 186 0.93 -8.83 -21.24
CA PHE A 186 1.67 -7.71 -20.67
C PHE A 186 0.74 -6.82 -19.86
N LYS A 187 0.72 -7.05 -18.56
CA LYS A 187 -0.11 -6.34 -17.57
C LYS A 187 0.73 -5.78 -16.43
N ARG A 188 0.12 -4.98 -15.54
CA ARG A 188 0.80 -4.43 -14.38
C ARG A 188 1.51 -5.53 -13.56
N GLY A 189 2.68 -5.23 -13.04
CA GLY A 189 3.51 -6.20 -12.32
C GLY A 189 4.17 -7.26 -13.20
N THR A 190 4.22 -7.04 -14.52
CA THR A 190 4.95 -7.91 -15.44
C THR A 190 6.06 -7.17 -16.17
N PHE A 191 7.01 -7.93 -16.69
CA PHE A 191 8.03 -7.44 -17.62
C PHE A 191 8.20 -8.40 -18.79
N ARG A 192 8.72 -7.89 -19.91
CA ARG A 192 9.07 -8.68 -21.08
C ARG A 192 10.42 -8.24 -21.65
N VAL A 193 11.09 -9.15 -22.35
CA VAL A 193 12.45 -8.96 -22.87
C VAL A 193 12.52 -9.28 -24.35
N HIS A 194 12.90 -8.32 -25.17
CA HIS A 194 13.08 -8.49 -26.61
C HIS A 194 14.48 -8.04 -27.02
N GLY A 195 15.42 -8.99 -27.11
CA GLY A 195 16.84 -8.66 -27.40
C GLY A 195 17.41 -7.78 -26.28
N ASP A 196 17.89 -6.60 -26.66
CA ASP A 196 18.49 -5.63 -25.74
C ASP A 196 17.45 -4.64 -25.14
N VAL A 197 16.16 -4.93 -25.31
CA VAL A 197 15.07 -4.11 -24.81
C VAL A 197 14.35 -4.83 -23.68
N LEU A 198 14.25 -4.17 -22.52
CA LEU A 198 13.46 -4.58 -21.37
C LEU A 198 12.27 -3.65 -21.24
N GLU A 199 11.06 -4.17 -21.25
CA GLU A 199 9.84 -3.43 -20.98
C GLU A 199 9.24 -3.87 -19.65
N ILE A 200 8.97 -2.91 -18.78
CA ILE A 200 8.46 -3.11 -17.43
C ILE A 200 7.11 -2.41 -17.34
N PHE A 201 6.06 -3.12 -16.94
CA PHE A 201 4.79 -2.51 -16.62
C PHE A 201 4.68 -2.35 -15.10
N PRO A 202 4.93 -1.14 -14.55
CA PRO A 202 4.92 -0.93 -13.10
C PRO A 202 3.58 -1.32 -12.48
N ALA A 203 3.64 -1.94 -11.29
CA ALA A 203 2.45 -2.43 -10.60
C ALA A 203 1.49 -1.30 -10.15
N ASN A 204 2.00 -0.07 -10.02
CA ASN A 204 1.28 1.14 -9.66
C ASN A 204 0.76 1.95 -10.86
N ASN A 205 1.07 1.55 -12.11
CA ASN A 205 0.65 2.26 -13.32
C ASN A 205 -0.64 1.67 -13.92
N THR A 206 -1.32 2.47 -14.77
CA THR A 206 -2.58 2.09 -15.41
C THR A 206 -2.41 1.74 -16.89
N ASP A 207 -1.66 2.56 -17.64
CA ASP A 207 -1.63 2.54 -19.11
C ASP A 207 -0.22 2.77 -19.69
N THR A 208 0.78 2.95 -18.84
CA THR A 208 2.15 3.21 -19.27
C THR A 208 3.12 2.16 -18.76
N ALA A 209 4.09 1.83 -19.60
CA ALA A 209 5.21 0.98 -19.29
C ALA A 209 6.53 1.72 -19.46
N ILE A 210 7.55 1.26 -18.77
CA ILE A 210 8.93 1.75 -18.88
C ILE A 210 9.66 0.83 -19.83
N ARG A 211 10.19 1.41 -20.93
CA ARG A 211 11.06 0.71 -21.88
C ARG A 211 12.48 1.14 -21.65
N VAL A 212 13.35 0.17 -21.35
CA VAL A 212 14.79 0.34 -21.13
C VAL A 212 15.51 -0.31 -22.29
N GLU A 213 16.32 0.45 -23.01
CA GLU A 213 17.13 -0.02 -24.12
C GLU A 213 18.60 -0.10 -23.66
N PHE A 214 19.21 -1.27 -23.84
CA PHE A 214 20.59 -1.54 -23.46
C PHE A 214 21.50 -1.52 -24.68
N PHE A 215 22.74 -1.08 -24.49
CA PHE A 215 23.83 -1.25 -25.42
C PHE A 215 25.01 -1.92 -24.69
N GLY A 216 25.11 -3.26 -24.84
CA GLY A 216 25.97 -4.06 -23.99
C GLY A 216 25.49 -4.00 -22.52
N ASP A 217 26.39 -3.66 -21.62
CA ASP A 217 26.13 -3.55 -20.17
C ASP A 217 25.79 -2.10 -19.74
N GLU A 218 25.40 -1.24 -20.69
CA GLU A 218 25.02 0.15 -20.41
C GLU A 218 23.58 0.42 -20.83
N ILE A 219 22.85 1.21 -20.02
CA ILE A 219 21.52 1.69 -20.38
C ILE A 219 21.67 2.88 -21.35
N ASP A 220 21.32 2.67 -22.63
CA ASP A 220 21.39 3.69 -23.66
C ASP A 220 20.23 4.70 -23.52
N ARG A 221 18.98 4.19 -23.35
CA ARG A 221 17.80 5.03 -23.31
C ARG A 221 16.70 4.45 -22.43
N ILE A 222 15.95 5.33 -21.77
CA ILE A 222 14.74 4.97 -21.02
C ILE A 222 13.58 5.81 -21.56
N THR A 223 12.46 5.17 -21.89
CA THR A 223 11.25 5.82 -22.39
C THR A 223 10.02 5.33 -21.66
N GLU A 224 9.06 6.23 -21.47
CA GLU A 224 7.70 5.87 -21.09
C GLU A 224 6.89 5.62 -22.36
N VAL A 225 6.24 4.46 -22.42
CA VAL A 225 5.46 4.03 -23.59
C VAL A 225 4.03 3.70 -23.19
N ASP A 226 3.10 3.99 -24.08
CA ASP A 226 1.72 3.53 -23.95
C ASP A 226 1.65 2.00 -24.16
N VAL A 227 1.02 1.30 -23.24
CA VAL A 227 0.99 -0.19 -23.26
C VAL A 227 0.20 -0.75 -24.44
N LEU A 228 -0.85 -0.05 -24.88
CA LEU A 228 -1.74 -0.52 -25.96
C LEU A 228 -1.18 -0.20 -27.33
N THR A 229 -0.67 1.02 -27.52
CA THR A 229 -0.20 1.49 -28.82
C THR A 229 1.28 1.31 -29.04
N GLY A 230 2.07 1.21 -27.97
CA GLY A 230 3.53 1.21 -28.00
C GLY A 230 4.15 2.57 -28.31
N GLU A 231 3.34 3.64 -28.37
CA GLU A 231 3.83 4.98 -28.63
C GLU A 231 4.67 5.51 -27.46
N ILE A 232 5.77 6.19 -27.81
CA ILE A 232 6.62 6.85 -26.81
C ILE A 232 5.93 8.12 -26.34
N LYS A 233 5.54 8.16 -25.06
CA LYS A 233 4.97 9.35 -24.40
C LYS A 233 6.04 10.37 -24.04
N CYS A 234 7.14 9.92 -23.44
CA CYS A 234 8.27 10.77 -23.11
C CYS A 234 9.59 9.98 -22.97
N ILE A 235 10.71 10.73 -22.98
CA ILE A 235 12.04 10.20 -22.67
C ILE A 235 12.32 10.50 -21.21
N LEU A 236 12.69 9.46 -20.45
CA LEU A 236 12.96 9.56 -19.03
C LEU A 236 14.47 9.73 -18.77
N LYS A 237 14.81 10.62 -17.86
CA LYS A 237 16.18 10.78 -17.33
C LYS A 237 16.43 9.88 -16.11
N HIS A 238 15.38 9.38 -15.54
CA HIS A 238 15.37 8.48 -14.39
C HIS A 238 14.06 7.72 -14.37
N ALA A 239 14.13 6.44 -14.06
CA ALA A 239 12.96 5.60 -13.79
C ALA A 239 13.16 4.89 -12.45
N ALA A 240 12.16 4.98 -11.57
CA ALA A 240 12.06 4.22 -10.34
C ALA A 240 10.98 3.15 -10.52
N VAL A 241 11.35 1.90 -10.28
CA VAL A 241 10.41 0.77 -10.31
C VAL A 241 10.25 0.26 -8.90
N PHE A 242 9.05 0.36 -8.37
CA PHE A 242 8.71 -0.06 -7.01
C PHE A 242 8.24 -1.51 -6.98
N PRO A 243 8.33 -2.21 -5.83
CA PRO A 243 7.86 -3.58 -5.69
C PRO A 243 6.39 -3.76 -6.09
N ALA A 244 6.07 -4.94 -6.65
CA ALA A 244 4.71 -5.29 -7.07
C ALA A 244 3.78 -5.65 -5.89
N SER A 245 4.31 -5.69 -4.67
CA SER A 245 3.57 -5.95 -3.43
C SER A 245 4.20 -5.19 -2.27
N HIS A 246 3.40 -4.81 -1.27
CA HIS A 246 3.90 -4.20 -0.03
C HIS A 246 4.64 -5.19 0.89
N TYR A 247 4.40 -6.49 0.71
CA TYR A 247 4.97 -7.55 1.56
C TYR A 247 6.23 -8.19 0.98
N VAL A 248 6.89 -7.48 0.06
CA VAL A 248 8.16 -7.94 -0.51
C VAL A 248 9.28 -7.72 0.50
N VAL A 249 10.04 -8.77 0.77
CA VAL A 249 11.21 -8.74 1.67
C VAL A 249 12.37 -9.49 1.02
N PRO A 250 13.63 -9.15 1.34
CA PRO A 250 14.79 -9.90 0.87
C PRO A 250 14.71 -11.39 1.22
N GLN A 251 15.24 -12.25 0.35
CA GLN A 251 15.16 -13.72 0.51
C GLN A 251 15.69 -14.22 1.86
N GLU A 252 16.73 -13.58 2.40
CA GLU A 252 17.26 -13.93 3.72
C GLU A 252 16.25 -13.68 4.84
N LYS A 253 15.54 -12.54 4.78
CA LYS A 253 14.45 -12.22 5.72
C LYS A 253 13.27 -13.19 5.55
N MET A 254 12.94 -13.54 4.30
CA MET A 254 11.88 -14.51 4.01
C MET A 254 12.20 -15.87 4.63
N ASN A 255 13.39 -16.39 4.44
CA ASN A 255 13.82 -17.66 5.03
C ASN A 255 13.75 -17.63 6.57
N ALA A 256 14.26 -16.57 7.18
CA ALA A 256 14.18 -16.40 8.63
C ALA A 256 12.73 -16.25 9.16
N ALA A 257 11.83 -15.67 8.35
CA ALA A 257 10.41 -15.62 8.67
C ALA A 257 9.78 -17.02 8.62
N CYS A 258 10.06 -17.79 7.56
CA CYS A 258 9.58 -19.17 7.42
C CYS A 258 10.01 -20.04 8.59
N ASP A 259 11.26 -19.93 9.05
CA ASP A 259 11.75 -20.70 10.20
C ASP A 259 10.98 -20.33 11.49
N ARG A 260 10.66 -19.06 11.70
CA ARG A 260 9.85 -18.61 12.84
C ARG A 260 8.41 -19.09 12.75
N ILE A 261 7.81 -19.06 11.55
CA ILE A 261 6.44 -19.56 11.31
C ILE A 261 6.38 -21.07 11.59
N GLU A 262 7.36 -21.83 11.14
CA GLU A 262 7.46 -23.28 11.37
C GLU A 262 7.54 -23.62 12.86
N ALA A 263 8.36 -22.89 13.62
CA ALA A 263 8.48 -23.07 15.06
C ALA A 263 7.15 -22.78 15.79
N GLU A 264 6.46 -21.69 15.44
CA GLU A 264 5.15 -21.34 16.01
C GLU A 264 4.08 -22.36 15.62
N LEU A 265 4.10 -22.86 14.37
CA LEU A 265 3.20 -23.90 13.89
C LEU A 265 3.32 -25.18 14.74
N GLU A 266 4.54 -25.65 15.02
CA GLU A 266 4.77 -26.83 15.85
C GLU A 266 4.18 -26.67 17.26
N GLU A 267 4.33 -25.50 17.85
CA GLU A 267 3.77 -25.17 19.16
C GLU A 267 2.23 -25.18 19.11
N ARG A 268 1.67 -24.56 18.08
CA ARG A 268 0.21 -24.46 17.92
C ARG A 268 -0.45 -25.81 17.64
N VAL A 269 0.18 -26.64 16.83
CA VAL A 269 -0.27 -28.03 16.57
C VAL A 269 -0.24 -28.89 17.86
N ARG A 270 0.81 -28.73 18.67
CA ARG A 270 0.87 -29.41 19.97
C ARG A 270 -0.23 -28.95 20.91
N TYR A 271 -0.53 -27.65 20.94
CA TYR A 271 -1.62 -27.08 21.72
C TYR A 271 -2.98 -27.67 21.31
N PHE A 272 -3.33 -27.66 20.02
CA PHE A 272 -4.60 -28.18 19.53
C PHE A 272 -4.74 -29.68 19.77
N LYS A 273 -3.68 -30.46 19.61
CA LYS A 273 -3.68 -31.91 19.96
C LYS A 273 -3.90 -32.12 21.45
N GLY A 274 -3.35 -31.28 22.33
CA GLY A 274 -3.55 -31.32 23.76
C GLY A 274 -4.99 -31.01 24.20
N GLU A 275 -5.69 -30.20 23.42
CA GLU A 275 -7.11 -29.84 23.60
C GLU A 275 -8.08 -30.81 22.89
N ASP A 276 -7.58 -31.92 22.34
CA ASP A 276 -8.35 -32.91 21.56
C ASP A 276 -9.01 -32.31 20.29
N LYS A 277 -8.45 -31.22 19.75
CA LYS A 277 -8.89 -30.55 18.53
C LYS A 277 -8.07 -31.03 17.33
N LEU A 278 -8.27 -32.29 16.97
CA LEU A 278 -7.44 -32.95 15.96
C LEU A 278 -7.66 -32.39 14.55
N LEU A 279 -8.89 -31.97 14.21
CA LEU A 279 -9.20 -31.38 12.90
C LEU A 279 -8.53 -30.04 12.74
N GLU A 280 -8.59 -29.14 13.74
CA GLU A 280 -7.93 -27.85 13.74
C GLU A 280 -6.41 -28.02 13.66
N ALA A 281 -5.84 -28.99 14.40
CA ALA A 281 -4.42 -29.31 14.33
C ALA A 281 -3.97 -29.75 12.94
N GLN A 282 -4.75 -30.57 12.25
CA GLN A 282 -4.46 -31.02 10.89
C GLN A 282 -4.56 -29.84 9.90
N ARG A 283 -5.65 -29.08 9.97
CA ARG A 283 -5.91 -27.97 9.02
C ARG A 283 -4.87 -26.87 9.09
N ILE A 284 -4.51 -26.43 10.31
CA ILE A 284 -3.48 -25.41 10.46
C ILE A 284 -2.13 -25.91 9.94
N ALA A 285 -1.79 -27.18 10.20
CA ALA A 285 -0.55 -27.77 9.72
C ALA A 285 -0.50 -27.86 8.19
N GLU A 286 -1.53 -28.37 7.54
CA GLU A 286 -1.60 -28.51 6.08
C GLU A 286 -1.47 -27.13 5.40
N ARG A 287 -2.25 -26.15 5.86
CA ARG A 287 -2.28 -24.82 5.27
C ARG A 287 -0.96 -24.08 5.46
N THR A 288 -0.47 -24.02 6.71
CA THR A 288 0.74 -23.25 7.00
C THR A 288 1.97 -23.85 6.32
N ASN A 289 2.08 -25.19 6.24
CA ASN A 289 3.16 -25.83 5.50
C ASN A 289 3.11 -25.52 4.00
N PHE A 290 1.92 -25.49 3.39
CA PHE A 290 1.74 -25.08 2.01
C PHE A 290 2.15 -23.61 1.81
N ASP A 291 1.73 -22.69 2.70
CA ASP A 291 2.10 -21.29 2.65
C ASP A 291 3.63 -21.09 2.79
N ILE A 292 4.29 -21.84 3.69
CA ILE A 292 5.76 -21.83 3.86
C ILE A 292 6.45 -22.29 2.58
N GLU A 293 5.99 -23.38 1.95
CA GLU A 293 6.53 -23.87 0.68
C GLU A 293 6.42 -22.82 -0.41
N MET A 294 5.25 -22.20 -0.57
CA MET A 294 5.04 -21.12 -1.53
C MET A 294 5.93 -19.92 -1.26
N MET A 295 6.07 -19.49 -0.02
CA MET A 295 6.96 -18.38 0.36
C MET A 295 8.44 -18.68 0.08
N LYS A 296 8.91 -19.91 0.34
CA LYS A 296 10.29 -20.33 0.06
C LYS A 296 10.58 -20.41 -1.45
N GLU A 297 9.61 -20.85 -2.26
CA GLU A 297 9.80 -21.03 -3.71
C GLU A 297 9.55 -19.76 -4.52
N THR A 298 8.52 -19.00 -4.18
CA THR A 298 8.07 -17.85 -5.00
C THR A 298 8.20 -16.50 -4.29
N GLY A 299 8.55 -16.49 -2.99
CA GLY A 299 8.57 -15.27 -2.17
C GLY A 299 7.16 -14.75 -1.82
N PHE A 300 6.10 -15.51 -2.09
CA PHE A 300 4.72 -15.07 -1.89
C PHE A 300 3.78 -16.26 -1.55
N CYS A 301 2.71 -15.99 -0.78
CA CYS A 301 1.59 -16.90 -0.61
C CYS A 301 0.27 -16.12 -0.54
N SER A 302 -0.85 -16.81 -0.78
CA SER A 302 -2.17 -16.20 -0.63
C SER A 302 -2.46 -15.87 0.84
N GLY A 303 -2.71 -14.59 1.15
CA GLY A 303 -2.89 -14.11 2.53
C GLY A 303 -1.57 -13.89 3.26
N ILE A 304 -0.51 -13.53 2.54
CA ILE A 304 0.83 -13.23 3.09
C ILE A 304 0.80 -12.16 4.20
N GLU A 305 -0.20 -11.27 4.19
CA GLU A 305 -0.43 -10.28 5.23
C GLU A 305 -0.65 -10.90 6.63
N ASN A 306 -1.13 -12.15 6.68
CA ASN A 306 -1.31 -12.89 7.94
C ASN A 306 0.04 -13.22 8.61
N TYR A 307 1.12 -13.24 7.84
CA TYR A 307 2.48 -13.50 8.31
C TYR A 307 3.30 -12.22 8.51
N SER A 308 2.67 -11.02 8.41
CA SER A 308 3.35 -9.72 8.47
C SER A 308 4.25 -9.53 9.69
N ARG A 309 3.88 -10.07 10.86
CA ARG A 309 4.70 -10.07 12.08
C ARG A 309 6.03 -10.81 11.88
N HIS A 310 5.97 -11.98 11.28
CA HIS A 310 7.16 -12.80 11.01
C HIS A 310 8.02 -12.21 9.90
N LEU A 311 7.40 -11.69 8.83
CA LEU A 311 8.11 -11.04 7.73
C LEU A 311 8.87 -9.80 8.19
N ALA A 312 8.27 -8.98 9.05
CA ALA A 312 8.91 -7.81 9.65
C ALA A 312 9.87 -8.16 10.82
N GLY A 313 9.91 -9.42 11.27
CA GLY A 313 10.76 -9.84 12.39
C GLY A 313 10.33 -9.30 13.76
N ARG A 314 9.06 -8.86 13.89
CA ARG A 314 8.53 -8.25 15.12
C ARG A 314 8.22 -9.27 16.21
N ALA A 315 8.39 -8.84 17.46
CA ALA A 315 7.95 -9.61 18.62
C ALA A 315 6.41 -9.59 18.76
N GLU A 316 5.88 -10.52 19.54
CA GLU A 316 4.45 -10.54 19.88
C GLU A 316 4.06 -9.27 20.66
N GLY A 317 2.96 -8.61 20.26
CA GLY A 317 2.49 -7.35 20.85
C GLY A 317 3.22 -6.10 20.38
N GLU A 318 4.21 -6.23 19.50
CA GLU A 318 4.90 -5.10 18.88
C GLU A 318 4.03 -4.45 17.79
N MET A 319 4.03 -3.11 17.73
CA MET A 319 3.21 -2.34 16.81
C MET A 319 3.59 -2.63 15.35
N PRO A 320 2.62 -2.89 14.45
CA PRO A 320 2.90 -3.08 13.03
C PRO A 320 3.28 -1.76 12.35
N GLU A 321 4.12 -1.85 11.33
CA GLU A 321 4.35 -0.77 10.38
C GLU A 321 3.12 -0.60 9.49
N THR A 322 2.62 0.61 9.41
CA THR A 322 1.35 0.97 8.77
C THR A 322 1.58 1.98 7.65
N LEU A 323 0.53 2.42 6.99
CA LEU A 323 0.65 3.50 6.00
C LEU A 323 1.25 4.79 6.59
N MET A 324 1.07 5.05 7.88
CA MET A 324 1.60 6.25 8.52
C MET A 324 3.13 6.25 8.57
N ASP A 325 3.74 5.06 8.62
CA ASP A 325 5.20 4.91 8.67
C ASP A 325 5.86 5.18 7.30
N TYR A 326 5.08 5.25 6.22
CA TYR A 326 5.53 5.68 4.89
C TYR A 326 5.54 7.21 4.71
N PHE A 327 4.84 7.95 5.59
CA PHE A 327 4.87 9.41 5.57
C PHE A 327 6.17 9.95 6.19
N PRO A 328 6.62 11.15 5.78
CA PRO A 328 7.68 11.84 6.50
C PRO A 328 7.22 12.25 7.90
N ASP A 329 8.16 12.54 8.81
CA ASP A 329 7.87 12.92 10.19
C ASP A 329 6.90 14.10 10.32
N ASP A 330 6.96 15.06 9.39
CA ASP A 330 6.11 16.25 9.38
C ASP A 330 5.02 16.15 8.30
N PHE A 331 3.88 15.58 8.66
CA PHE A 331 2.70 15.48 7.80
C PHE A 331 1.42 15.83 8.54
N LEU A 332 0.35 16.09 7.82
CA LEU A 332 -0.97 16.43 8.35
C LEU A 332 -1.88 15.21 8.34
N ILE A 333 -2.54 14.92 9.47
CA ILE A 333 -3.63 13.94 9.55
C ILE A 333 -4.96 14.67 9.69
N ILE A 334 -5.89 14.37 8.80
CA ILE A 334 -7.26 14.84 8.86
C ILE A 334 -8.18 13.64 9.09
N VAL A 335 -8.91 13.65 10.21
CA VAL A 335 -9.84 12.57 10.52
C VAL A 335 -11.26 13.06 10.25
N ASP A 336 -11.83 12.58 9.13
CA ASP A 336 -13.21 12.91 8.77
C ASP A 336 -14.20 12.21 9.72
N GLU A 337 -15.25 12.95 10.11
CA GLU A 337 -16.27 12.48 11.07
C GLU A 337 -15.61 11.78 12.28
N SER A 338 -14.68 12.49 12.94
CA SER A 338 -13.83 11.94 14.00
C SER A 338 -14.61 11.29 15.15
N HIS A 339 -15.86 11.72 15.40
CA HIS A 339 -16.75 11.13 16.40
C HIS A 339 -17.16 9.67 16.06
N ILE A 340 -17.03 9.24 14.80
CA ILE A 340 -17.26 7.86 14.34
C ILE A 340 -15.92 7.17 14.13
N THR A 341 -15.00 7.81 13.41
CA THR A 341 -13.71 7.22 12.99
C THR A 341 -12.82 6.87 14.17
N ILE A 342 -12.68 7.75 15.17
CA ILE A 342 -11.79 7.51 16.33
C ILE A 342 -12.28 6.34 17.20
N PRO A 343 -13.59 6.23 17.57
CA PRO A 343 -14.09 5.04 18.25
C PRO A 343 -13.88 3.74 17.48
N GLN A 344 -14.01 3.76 16.15
CA GLN A 344 -13.77 2.58 15.30
C GLN A 344 -12.30 2.16 15.36
N VAL A 345 -11.35 3.08 15.17
CA VAL A 345 -9.92 2.82 15.32
C VAL A 345 -9.59 2.28 16.69
N ARG A 346 -10.17 2.87 17.75
CA ARG A 346 -9.98 2.43 19.14
C ARG A 346 -10.47 1.00 19.36
N GLY A 347 -11.62 0.63 18.77
CA GLY A 347 -12.15 -0.74 18.85
C GLY A 347 -11.26 -1.77 18.13
N MET A 348 -10.56 -1.36 17.08
CA MET A 348 -9.65 -2.22 16.33
C MET A 348 -8.27 -2.36 16.99
N TYR A 349 -7.86 -1.43 17.84
CA TYR A 349 -6.52 -1.38 18.43
C TYR A 349 -6.14 -2.68 19.15
N ALA A 350 -7.00 -3.17 20.05
CA ALA A 350 -6.74 -4.41 20.78
C ALA A 350 -6.67 -5.62 19.83
N CYS A 351 -7.52 -5.66 18.81
CA CYS A 351 -7.53 -6.69 17.80
C CYS A 351 -6.20 -6.73 17.02
N LEU A 352 -5.68 -5.60 16.59
CA LEU A 352 -4.44 -5.50 15.82
C LEU A 352 -3.20 -5.91 16.63
N LEU A 353 -3.19 -5.69 17.94
CA LEU A 353 -2.07 -6.06 18.80
C LEU A 353 -2.06 -7.55 19.17
N TYR A 354 -3.25 -8.16 19.40
CA TYR A 354 -3.37 -9.51 19.94
C TYR A 354 -3.84 -10.54 18.92
N THR A 355 -4.48 -10.12 17.86
CA THR A 355 -4.98 -10.98 16.79
C THR A 355 -4.32 -10.68 15.45
N SER A 356 -3.07 -10.21 15.43
CA SER A 356 -2.25 -10.45 14.25
C SER A 356 -2.30 -11.97 14.04
N PRO A 357 -3.05 -12.46 13.07
CA PRO A 357 -3.33 -13.87 13.01
C PRO A 357 -2.03 -14.59 12.73
N SER A 358 -1.69 -15.35 13.69
CA SER A 358 -0.91 -16.52 13.43
C SER A 358 -1.81 -17.50 12.72
#